data_9ba57d05e21d09aaaeaea6e52f0d333b
#
_entry.id   9ba57d05e21d09aaaeaea6e52f0d333b
#
_cell.length_a   1.000
_cell.length_b   1.000
_cell.length_c   1.000
_cell.angle_alpha   90.00
_cell.angle_beta   90.00
_cell.angle_gamma   90.00
#
_symmetry.space_group_name_H-M   'P 1'
#
loop_
_entity.id
_entity.type
_entity.pdbx_description
1 polymer ?
#
loop_
_entity_poly.entity_id
_entity_poly.type
_entity_poly.pdbx_seq_one_letter_code
_entity_poly.pdbx_strand_id
1 'polypeptide(L)'
;SYNGSTFFGYQIQPNEISVQEELEKALSTILRIEIKTTGAGRTDTGVHAKKMFAHFDFDEEISEKLVHQLNSFLPPSIAVKKVFEVKEDFHARFSAKYRTYEYYISLENNPFSEKFAWQHWRKSLDVGKMNEACKILFEYEDFGSFAKVGADNKTNICKIYHANWEQNGNELKFTISADRFLRNMVRAIVGTMVEIGSGKLKPADLK
;
A
#
# COMPACT_ATOMS: atom_id res chain seq x y z
N SER A 1 0.75 -4.45 10.64
CA SER A 1 -0.48 -4.14 9.88
C SER A 1 -1.15 -2.89 10.44
N TYR A 2 -1.90 -2.17 9.61
CA TYR A 2 -2.65 -1.01 10.10
C TYR A 2 -3.88 -0.71 9.24
N ASN A 3 -4.90 -0.16 9.89
CA ASN A 3 -6.02 0.51 9.27
C ASN A 3 -5.65 2.00 9.10
N GLY A 4 -5.45 2.45 7.89
CA GLY A 4 -4.98 3.80 7.57
C GLY A 4 -6.05 4.89 7.57
N SER A 5 -7.33 4.56 7.86
CA SER A 5 -8.46 5.51 7.70
C SER A 5 -8.31 6.81 8.49
N THR A 6 -7.56 6.79 9.60
CA THR A 6 -7.36 7.94 10.51
C THR A 6 -5.95 8.52 10.41
N PHE A 7 -5.11 8.00 9.51
CA PHE A 7 -3.72 8.43 9.36
C PHE A 7 -3.51 9.17 8.03
N PHE A 8 -2.64 10.16 8.07
CA PHE A 8 -2.17 10.89 6.90
C PHE A 8 -1.02 10.17 6.19
N GLY A 9 -1.16 8.83 6.09
CA GLY A 9 -0.21 7.91 5.49
C GLY A 9 0.74 7.29 6.51
N TYR A 10 1.75 6.58 5.98
CA TYR A 10 2.72 5.89 6.83
C TYR A 10 3.76 6.84 7.41
N GLN A 11 4.37 7.68 6.57
CA GLN A 11 5.54 8.49 6.94
C GLN A 11 5.14 9.72 7.74
N ILE A 12 5.97 10.07 8.74
CA ILE A 12 5.86 11.31 9.52
C ILE A 12 5.82 12.52 8.61
N GLN A 13 4.86 13.40 8.85
CA GLN A 13 4.65 14.68 8.18
C GLN A 13 4.37 15.76 9.24
N PRO A 14 4.75 17.03 8.97
CA PRO A 14 4.45 18.11 9.90
C PRO A 14 2.95 18.27 10.16
N ASN A 15 2.56 18.35 11.43
CA ASN A 15 1.20 18.61 11.89
C ASN A 15 0.14 17.55 11.53
N GLU A 16 0.57 16.34 11.17
CA GLU A 16 -0.33 15.26 10.73
C GLU A 16 0.01 13.95 11.41
N ILE A 17 -0.97 13.24 11.95
CA ILE A 17 -0.78 11.96 12.62
C ILE A 17 -0.45 10.87 11.57
N SER A 18 0.66 10.17 11.76
CA SER A 18 1.13 9.11 10.88
C SER A 18 1.32 7.79 11.61
N VAL A 19 1.31 6.69 10.85
CA VAL A 19 1.56 5.35 11.42
C VAL A 19 2.97 5.24 11.99
N GLN A 20 3.96 5.84 11.32
CA GLN A 20 5.35 5.85 11.73
C GLN A 20 5.53 6.58 13.07
N GLU A 21 4.88 7.73 13.24
CA GLU A 21 4.95 8.53 14.47
C GLU A 21 4.43 7.73 15.68
N GLU A 22 3.26 7.11 15.54
CA GLU A 22 2.68 6.27 16.61
C GLU A 22 3.58 5.08 16.95
N LEU A 23 4.19 4.45 15.93
CA LEU A 23 5.11 3.34 16.13
C LEU A 23 6.39 3.78 16.84
N GLU A 24 7.01 4.91 16.43
CA GLU A 24 8.21 5.44 17.05
C GLU A 24 7.96 5.89 18.49
N LYS A 25 6.82 6.51 18.75
CA LYS A 25 6.39 6.90 20.11
C LYS A 25 6.24 5.66 21.02
N ALA A 26 5.59 4.60 20.52
CA ALA A 26 5.43 3.36 21.27
C ALA A 26 6.78 2.68 21.57
N LEU A 27 7.63 2.53 20.55
CA LEU A 27 8.96 1.94 20.70
C LEU A 27 9.81 2.75 21.68
N SER A 28 9.88 4.08 21.51
CA SER A 28 10.69 4.94 22.37
C SER A 28 10.22 4.93 23.82
N THR A 29 8.91 4.85 24.05
CA THR A 29 8.36 4.76 25.42
C THR A 29 8.71 3.43 26.09
N ILE A 30 8.58 2.32 25.37
CA ILE A 30 8.81 0.98 25.93
C ILE A 30 10.30 0.71 26.13
N LEU A 31 11.13 1.09 25.15
CA LEU A 31 12.58 0.88 25.17
C LEU A 31 13.34 1.98 25.95
N ARG A 32 12.65 3.06 26.34
CA ARG A 32 13.19 4.20 27.13
C ARG A 32 14.35 4.96 26.49
N ILE A 33 14.44 4.87 25.17
CA ILE A 33 15.38 5.66 24.33
C ILE A 33 14.64 6.14 23.10
N GLU A 34 15.13 7.19 22.44
CA GLU A 34 14.57 7.64 21.19
C GLU A 34 14.82 6.62 20.08
N ILE A 35 13.75 6.07 19.50
CA ILE A 35 13.79 5.13 18.38
C ILE A 35 13.26 5.80 17.12
N LYS A 36 14.04 5.72 16.05
CA LYS A 36 13.61 6.07 14.69
C LYS A 36 13.40 4.83 13.85
N THR A 37 12.38 4.82 13.03
CA THR A 37 12.06 3.68 12.18
C THR A 37 12.17 4.02 10.70
N THR A 38 12.52 3.04 9.88
CA THR A 38 12.48 3.16 8.42
C THR A 38 11.53 2.10 7.86
N GLY A 39 10.44 2.57 7.23
CA GLY A 39 9.45 1.67 6.61
C GLY A 39 9.86 1.17 5.23
N ALA A 40 9.33 0.02 4.82
CA ALA A 40 9.55 -0.58 3.51
C ALA A 40 9.01 0.27 2.34
N GLY A 41 8.11 1.20 2.61
CA GLY A 41 7.54 2.10 1.62
C GLY A 41 6.68 3.17 2.27
N ARG A 42 6.28 4.14 1.47
CA ARG A 42 5.32 5.17 1.85
C ARG A 42 3.93 4.75 1.38
N THR A 43 2.93 5.04 2.18
CA THR A 43 1.53 4.96 1.76
C THR A 43 0.91 6.34 1.85
N ASP A 44 -0.02 6.63 0.97
CA ASP A 44 -0.79 7.88 1.00
C ASP A 44 -1.84 7.85 2.13
N THR A 45 -2.43 9.01 2.41
CA THR A 45 -3.53 9.17 3.39
C THR A 45 -4.64 8.14 3.14
N GLY A 46 -5.10 7.51 4.21
CA GLY A 46 -6.20 6.54 4.18
C GLY A 46 -5.84 5.13 3.67
N VAL A 47 -4.61 4.91 3.16
CA VAL A 47 -4.19 3.60 2.68
C VAL A 47 -3.91 2.65 3.84
N HIS A 48 -4.49 1.45 3.79
CA HIS A 48 -4.30 0.39 4.77
C HIS A 48 -3.09 -0.48 4.43
N ALA A 49 -2.56 -1.21 5.40
CA ALA A 49 -1.55 -2.24 5.15
C ALA A 49 -1.85 -3.53 5.92
N LYS A 50 -2.13 -4.61 5.19
CA LYS A 50 -2.22 -5.97 5.76
C LYS A 50 -0.88 -6.44 6.30
N LYS A 51 0.23 -5.99 5.66
CA LYS A 51 1.60 -6.32 6.00
C LYS A 51 2.51 -5.16 5.62
N MET A 52 3.21 -4.59 6.61
CA MET A 52 4.23 -3.57 6.43
C MET A 52 5.45 -3.99 7.24
N PHE A 53 6.64 -3.77 6.69
CA PHE A 53 7.90 -3.94 7.40
C PHE A 53 8.50 -2.58 7.71
N ALA A 54 9.08 -2.47 8.90
CA ALA A 54 9.95 -1.36 9.28
C ALA A 54 11.15 -1.94 10.03
N HIS A 55 12.29 -1.27 9.98
CA HIS A 55 13.44 -1.59 10.83
C HIS A 55 13.78 -0.39 11.69
N PHE A 56 14.46 -0.68 12.78
CA PHE A 56 15.09 0.27 13.70
C PHE A 56 16.36 -0.35 14.26
N ASP A 57 17.27 0.49 14.71
CA ASP A 57 18.50 0.07 15.36
C ASP A 57 18.31 0.10 16.87
N PHE A 58 18.85 -0.91 17.56
CA PHE A 58 18.80 -1.05 19.00
C PHE A 58 19.92 -1.96 19.48
N ASP A 59 20.74 -1.48 20.42
CA ASP A 59 21.99 -2.15 20.82
C ASP A 59 21.80 -3.19 21.94
N GLU A 60 20.61 -3.24 22.57
CA GLU A 60 20.33 -4.15 23.67
C GLU A 60 19.46 -5.33 23.21
N GLU A 61 19.41 -6.38 24.01
CA GLU A 61 18.55 -7.54 23.76
C GLU A 61 17.06 -7.17 23.81
N ILE A 62 16.33 -7.54 22.78
CA ILE A 62 14.89 -7.29 22.67
C ILE A 62 14.12 -8.37 23.44
N SER A 63 13.33 -7.94 24.44
CA SER A 63 12.46 -8.83 25.18
C SER A 63 11.42 -9.51 24.29
N GLU A 64 11.18 -10.80 24.48
CA GLU A 64 10.09 -11.55 23.84
C GLU A 64 8.70 -10.92 24.07
N LYS A 65 8.55 -10.15 25.14
CA LYS A 65 7.30 -9.44 25.48
C LYS A 65 7.08 -8.16 24.66
N LEU A 66 8.07 -7.69 23.88
CA LEU A 66 7.97 -6.42 23.15
C LEU A 66 6.75 -6.34 22.24
N VAL A 67 6.42 -7.41 21.51
CA VAL A 67 5.24 -7.43 20.63
C VAL A 67 3.95 -7.22 21.44
N HIS A 68 3.82 -7.85 22.59
CA HIS A 68 2.67 -7.69 23.48
C HIS A 68 2.59 -6.25 24.03
N GLN A 69 3.73 -5.72 24.50
CA GLN A 69 3.80 -4.36 25.02
C GLN A 69 3.44 -3.31 23.96
N LEU A 70 3.97 -3.46 22.73
CA LEU A 70 3.64 -2.58 21.62
C LEU A 70 2.12 -2.60 21.30
N ASN A 71 1.52 -3.78 21.22
CA ASN A 71 0.10 -3.92 20.93
C ASN A 71 -0.81 -3.44 22.08
N SER A 72 -0.28 -3.38 23.30
CA SER A 72 -1.00 -2.79 24.44
C SER A 72 -0.92 -1.26 24.47
N PHE A 73 0.13 -0.69 23.88
CA PHE A 73 0.37 0.76 23.83
C PHE A 73 -0.22 1.42 22.57
N LEU A 74 -0.11 0.74 21.43
CA LEU A 74 -0.57 1.26 20.13
C LEU A 74 -2.09 1.36 20.05
N PRO A 75 -2.62 2.32 19.26
CA PRO A 75 -4.05 2.38 19.01
C PRO A 75 -4.53 1.10 18.28
N PRO A 76 -5.80 0.68 18.45
CA PRO A 76 -6.34 -0.53 17.83
C PRO A 76 -6.23 -0.60 16.31
N SER A 77 -6.00 0.56 15.67
CA SER A 77 -5.77 0.68 14.22
C SER A 77 -4.38 0.24 13.76
N ILE A 78 -3.43 0.01 14.68
CA ILE A 78 -2.08 -0.50 14.38
C ILE A 78 -1.84 -1.79 15.16
N ALA A 79 -1.33 -2.82 14.48
CA ALA A 79 -0.95 -4.07 15.14
C ALA A 79 0.43 -4.54 14.68
N VAL A 80 1.34 -4.75 15.64
CA VAL A 80 2.64 -5.36 15.44
C VAL A 80 2.48 -6.88 15.53
N LYS A 81 2.88 -7.60 14.50
CA LYS A 81 2.75 -9.07 14.43
C LYS A 81 3.99 -9.79 14.90
N LYS A 82 5.17 -9.24 14.57
CA LYS A 82 6.46 -9.82 14.88
C LYS A 82 7.52 -8.73 15.01
N VAL A 83 8.49 -8.97 15.89
CA VAL A 83 9.79 -8.29 15.93
C VAL A 83 10.84 -9.40 15.81
N PHE A 84 11.88 -9.21 15.03
CA PHE A 84 12.96 -10.17 14.81
C PHE A 84 14.21 -9.45 14.37
N GLU A 85 15.33 -10.02 14.71
CA GLU A 85 16.64 -9.52 14.32
C GLU A 85 16.90 -9.75 12.83
N VAL A 86 17.62 -8.83 12.22
CA VAL A 86 18.05 -8.87 10.83
C VAL A 86 19.53 -8.55 10.73
N LYS A 87 20.15 -8.80 9.58
CA LYS A 87 21.55 -8.45 9.35
C LYS A 87 21.74 -6.93 9.40
N GLU A 88 22.94 -6.48 9.78
CA GLU A 88 23.31 -5.06 9.89
C GLU A 88 23.10 -4.27 8.58
N ASP A 89 23.33 -4.91 7.42
CA ASP A 89 23.14 -4.31 6.11
C ASP A 89 21.68 -4.29 5.63
N PHE A 90 20.74 -4.83 6.43
CA PHE A 90 19.33 -4.86 6.06
C PHE A 90 18.72 -3.47 6.10
N HIS A 91 17.99 -3.13 5.01
CA HIS A 91 17.24 -1.89 4.94
C HIS A 91 15.84 -2.17 4.43
N ALA A 92 14.81 -1.96 5.27
CA ALA A 92 13.43 -2.35 4.97
C ALA A 92 12.94 -1.87 3.58
N ARG A 93 13.33 -0.67 3.14
CA ARG A 93 12.96 -0.11 1.84
C ARG A 93 13.76 -0.71 0.68
N PHE A 94 15.09 -0.84 0.82
CA PHE A 94 15.98 -1.22 -0.28
C PHE A 94 16.14 -2.74 -0.40
N SER A 95 16.00 -3.48 0.70
CA SER A 95 16.03 -4.95 0.69
C SER A 95 14.70 -5.56 0.24
N ALA A 96 13.62 -4.77 0.12
CA ALA A 96 12.34 -5.24 -0.37
C ALA A 96 12.41 -5.53 -1.87
N LYS A 97 12.15 -6.78 -2.25
CA LYS A 97 12.19 -7.26 -3.64
C LYS A 97 10.97 -6.84 -4.45
N TYR A 98 9.81 -6.79 -3.82
CA TYR A 98 8.55 -6.37 -4.46
C TYR A 98 7.58 -5.81 -3.42
N ARG A 99 6.59 -5.08 -3.90
CA ARG A 99 5.44 -4.60 -3.13
C ARG A 99 4.18 -5.07 -3.84
N THR A 100 3.15 -5.40 -3.07
CA THR A 100 1.85 -5.80 -3.60
C THR A 100 0.79 -4.87 -3.05
N TYR A 101 -0.06 -4.36 -3.95
CA TYR A 101 -1.25 -3.61 -3.61
C TYR A 101 -2.49 -4.40 -3.98
N GLU A 102 -3.48 -4.33 -3.12
CA GLU A 102 -4.84 -4.79 -3.39
C GLU A 102 -5.76 -3.58 -3.39
N TYR A 103 -6.57 -3.43 -4.43
CA TYR A 103 -7.57 -2.38 -4.53
C TYR A 103 -8.94 -3.02 -4.65
N TYR A 104 -9.87 -2.60 -3.79
CA TYR A 104 -11.20 -3.17 -3.72
C TYR A 104 -12.23 -2.21 -4.29
N ILE A 105 -13.17 -2.72 -5.08
CA ILE A 105 -14.33 -2.00 -5.61
C ILE A 105 -15.58 -2.77 -5.20
N SER A 106 -16.53 -2.10 -4.58
CA SER A 106 -17.87 -2.64 -4.32
C SER A 106 -18.83 -2.24 -5.44
N LEU A 107 -19.46 -3.23 -6.06
CA LEU A 107 -20.49 -3.03 -7.09
C LEU A 107 -21.90 -2.85 -6.49
N GLU A 108 -21.99 -2.81 -5.17
CA GLU A 108 -23.21 -2.48 -4.42
C GLU A 108 -22.91 -1.37 -3.40
N ASN A 109 -23.95 -0.70 -2.92
CA ASN A 109 -23.81 0.25 -1.83
C ASN A 109 -23.71 -0.51 -0.50
N ASN A 110 -22.49 -0.71 -0.01
CA ASN A 110 -22.21 -1.48 1.20
C ASN A 110 -21.54 -0.61 2.27
N PRO A 111 -22.28 -0.19 3.33
CA PRO A 111 -21.74 0.67 4.38
C PRO A 111 -20.64 -0.01 5.21
N PHE A 112 -20.58 -1.35 5.24
CA PHE A 112 -19.55 -2.07 5.99
C PHE A 112 -18.19 -2.10 5.26
N SER A 113 -18.17 -1.86 3.96
CA SER A 113 -16.94 -1.80 3.16
C SER A 113 -16.55 -0.37 2.75
N GLU A 114 -17.29 0.67 3.18
CA GLU A 114 -17.10 2.06 2.76
C GLU A 114 -15.65 2.56 2.91
N LYS A 115 -14.97 2.20 4.01
CA LYS A 115 -13.57 2.61 4.27
C LYS A 115 -12.52 1.72 3.59
N PHE A 116 -12.92 0.59 3.02
CA PHE A 116 -12.02 -0.43 2.49
C PHE A 116 -12.16 -0.66 0.99
N ALA A 117 -13.28 -0.24 0.38
CA ALA A 117 -13.56 -0.44 -1.02
C ALA A 117 -14.16 0.83 -1.64
N TRP A 118 -13.79 1.08 -2.89
CA TRP A 118 -14.43 2.14 -3.67
C TRP A 118 -15.86 1.71 -4.03
N GLN A 119 -16.86 2.48 -3.60
CA GLN A 119 -18.28 2.21 -3.86
C GLN A 119 -18.63 2.61 -5.31
N HIS A 120 -18.69 1.64 -6.22
CA HIS A 120 -18.94 1.83 -7.67
C HIS A 120 -20.19 1.07 -8.12
N TRP A 121 -21.30 1.29 -7.44
CA TRP A 121 -22.54 0.53 -7.61
C TRP A 121 -23.43 0.99 -8.77
N ARG A 122 -23.12 2.11 -9.43
CA ARG A 122 -23.98 2.71 -10.47
C ARG A 122 -23.80 2.11 -11.86
N LYS A 123 -22.74 1.36 -12.12
CA LYS A 123 -22.40 0.80 -13.43
C LYS A 123 -21.76 -0.56 -13.28
N SER A 124 -22.12 -1.47 -14.20
CA SER A 124 -21.40 -2.73 -14.36
C SER A 124 -20.01 -2.48 -14.95
N LEU A 125 -19.05 -3.33 -14.58
CA LEU A 125 -17.69 -3.32 -15.10
C LEU A 125 -17.40 -4.67 -15.79
N ASP A 126 -16.86 -4.62 -16.99
CA ASP A 126 -16.40 -5.78 -17.74
C ASP A 126 -15.01 -6.20 -17.27
N VAL A 127 -14.98 -7.15 -16.34
CA VAL A 127 -13.72 -7.68 -15.73
C VAL A 127 -12.85 -8.36 -16.79
N GLY A 128 -13.44 -8.95 -17.82
CA GLY A 128 -12.69 -9.56 -18.93
C GLY A 128 -11.84 -8.52 -19.66
N LYS A 129 -12.42 -7.39 -20.06
CA LYS A 129 -11.69 -6.28 -20.69
C LYS A 129 -10.65 -5.66 -19.76
N MET A 130 -10.95 -5.54 -18.46
CA MET A 130 -10.00 -5.04 -17.47
C MET A 130 -8.78 -5.98 -17.37
N ASN A 131 -8.99 -7.31 -17.41
CA ASN A 131 -7.90 -8.29 -17.41
C ASN A 131 -7.13 -8.35 -18.74
N GLU A 132 -7.76 -8.08 -19.88
CA GLU A 132 -7.04 -7.87 -21.14
C GLU A 132 -6.09 -6.68 -21.05
N ALA A 133 -6.55 -5.56 -20.48
CA ALA A 133 -5.72 -4.38 -20.25
C ALA A 133 -4.56 -4.65 -19.26
N CYS A 134 -4.77 -5.50 -18.25
CA CYS A 134 -3.68 -5.91 -17.35
C CYS A 134 -2.50 -6.54 -18.07
N LYS A 135 -2.74 -7.29 -19.16
CA LYS A 135 -1.66 -7.92 -19.94
C LYS A 135 -0.76 -6.89 -20.59
N ILE A 136 -1.30 -5.72 -20.97
CA ILE A 136 -0.54 -4.64 -21.58
C ILE A 136 0.45 -4.02 -20.61
N LEU A 137 0.15 -3.99 -19.29
CA LEU A 137 1.08 -3.46 -18.29
C LEU A 137 2.43 -4.19 -18.26
N PHE A 138 2.49 -5.44 -18.69
CA PHE A 138 3.74 -6.22 -18.75
C PHE A 138 4.61 -5.91 -19.97
N GLU A 139 4.06 -5.17 -20.96
CA GLU A 139 4.78 -4.78 -22.16
C GLU A 139 5.63 -3.51 -21.94
N TYR A 140 5.45 -2.82 -20.81
CA TYR A 140 6.08 -1.53 -20.52
C TYR A 140 6.87 -1.56 -19.21
N GLU A 141 7.87 -0.70 -19.14
CA GLU A 141 8.66 -0.44 -17.95
C GLU A 141 8.58 1.03 -17.50
N ASP A 142 8.35 1.98 -18.41
CA ASP A 142 8.15 3.40 -18.07
C ASP A 142 6.67 3.66 -17.75
N PHE A 143 6.40 4.01 -16.48
CA PHE A 143 5.07 4.32 -15.96
C PHE A 143 4.90 5.79 -15.63
N GLY A 144 5.65 6.68 -16.27
CA GLY A 144 5.59 8.13 -16.04
C GLY A 144 4.20 8.71 -16.21
N SER A 145 3.41 8.23 -17.17
CA SER A 145 2.01 8.66 -17.41
C SER A 145 1.07 8.35 -16.24
N PHE A 146 1.41 7.40 -15.39
CA PHE A 146 0.64 7.03 -14.18
C PHE A 146 1.18 7.69 -12.90
N ALA A 147 2.26 8.46 -12.99
CA ALA A 147 2.84 9.15 -11.84
C ALA A 147 2.02 10.41 -11.48
N LYS A 148 2.05 10.79 -10.19
CA LYS A 148 1.54 12.10 -9.79
C LYS A 148 2.32 13.20 -10.50
N VAL A 149 1.62 14.15 -11.12
CA VAL A 149 2.23 15.34 -11.75
C VAL A 149 3.06 16.10 -10.71
N GLY A 150 4.28 16.47 -11.05
CA GLY A 150 5.20 17.19 -10.16
C GLY A 150 5.82 16.30 -9.06
N ALA A 151 5.73 14.97 -9.14
CA ALA A 151 6.45 14.10 -8.25
C ALA A 151 7.95 14.08 -8.61
N ASP A 152 8.82 14.24 -7.59
CA ASP A 152 10.27 14.11 -7.74
C ASP A 152 10.67 12.63 -7.83
N ASN A 153 10.50 12.05 -9.00
CA ASN A 153 10.88 10.68 -9.29
C ASN A 153 12.28 10.64 -9.92
N LYS A 154 13.23 9.95 -9.29
CA LYS A 154 14.57 9.72 -9.91
C LYS A 154 14.48 8.92 -11.21
N THR A 155 13.46 8.07 -11.34
CA THR A 155 13.15 7.27 -12.53
C THR A 155 11.68 6.89 -12.51
N ASN A 156 11.08 6.73 -13.70
CA ASN A 156 9.72 6.23 -13.88
C ASN A 156 9.67 4.72 -14.17
N ILE A 157 10.83 4.08 -14.19
CA ILE A 157 10.95 2.65 -14.50
C ILE A 157 10.45 1.83 -13.33
N CYS A 158 9.52 0.92 -13.62
CA CYS A 158 8.93 -0.05 -12.68
C CYS A 158 8.75 -1.38 -13.40
N LYS A 159 9.06 -2.48 -12.72
CA LYS A 159 8.84 -3.82 -13.27
C LYS A 159 7.61 -4.45 -12.61
N ILE A 160 6.56 -4.65 -13.40
CA ILE A 160 5.33 -5.32 -12.95
C ILE A 160 5.58 -6.84 -12.96
N TYR A 161 5.24 -7.51 -11.86
CA TYR A 161 5.34 -8.96 -11.71
C TYR A 161 3.99 -9.64 -11.73
N HIS A 162 2.93 -8.93 -11.34
CA HIS A 162 1.57 -9.43 -11.31
C HIS A 162 0.58 -8.28 -11.47
N ALA A 163 -0.48 -8.49 -12.23
CA ALA A 163 -1.62 -7.58 -12.32
C ALA A 163 -2.86 -8.39 -12.74
N ASN A 164 -3.88 -8.43 -11.88
CA ASN A 164 -5.09 -9.21 -12.16
C ASN A 164 -6.30 -8.68 -11.39
N TRP A 165 -7.47 -8.73 -12.03
CA TRP A 165 -8.77 -8.49 -11.44
C TRP A 165 -9.47 -9.81 -11.15
N GLU A 166 -10.03 -9.92 -9.96
CA GLU A 166 -10.90 -11.02 -9.53
C GLU A 166 -12.25 -10.46 -9.12
N GLN A 167 -13.32 -11.17 -9.45
CA GLN A 167 -14.66 -10.85 -9.01
C GLN A 167 -15.20 -11.94 -8.09
N ASN A 168 -15.70 -11.52 -6.93
CA ASN A 168 -16.39 -12.40 -5.99
C ASN A 168 -17.72 -11.75 -5.62
N GLY A 169 -18.82 -12.22 -6.25
CA GLY A 169 -20.12 -11.58 -6.10
C GLY A 169 -20.09 -10.12 -6.54
N ASN A 170 -20.42 -9.21 -5.63
CA ASN A 170 -20.42 -7.76 -5.84
C ASN A 170 -19.10 -7.08 -5.47
N GLU A 171 -18.05 -7.82 -5.16
CA GLU A 171 -16.72 -7.27 -4.89
C GLU A 171 -15.76 -7.56 -6.05
N LEU A 172 -15.06 -6.53 -6.51
CA LEU A 172 -13.90 -6.64 -7.39
C LEU A 172 -12.63 -6.39 -6.58
N LYS A 173 -11.64 -7.22 -6.81
CA LYS A 173 -10.30 -7.07 -6.23
C LYS A 173 -9.27 -6.98 -7.34
N PHE A 174 -8.55 -5.88 -7.40
CA PHE A 174 -7.35 -5.74 -8.21
C PHE A 174 -6.12 -6.04 -7.37
N THR A 175 -5.30 -6.97 -7.83
CA THR A 175 -4.01 -7.27 -7.21
C THR A 175 -2.90 -6.89 -8.18
N ILE A 176 -1.96 -6.05 -7.74
CA ILE A 176 -0.80 -5.65 -8.53
C ILE A 176 0.48 -5.75 -7.69
N SER A 177 1.54 -6.35 -8.28
CA SER A 177 2.86 -6.45 -7.65
C SER A 177 3.93 -5.92 -8.59
N ALA A 178 4.88 -5.14 -8.05
CA ALA A 178 6.01 -4.60 -8.78
C ALA A 178 7.24 -4.46 -7.85
N ASP A 179 8.42 -4.27 -8.45
CA ASP A 179 9.64 -3.93 -7.70
C ASP A 179 9.50 -2.59 -6.97
N ARG A 180 8.79 -1.64 -7.59
CA ARG A 180 8.43 -0.34 -7.01
C ARG A 180 7.17 0.21 -7.65
N PHE A 181 6.57 1.21 -7.01
CA PHE A 181 5.49 2.01 -7.56
C PHE A 181 5.81 3.49 -7.45
N LEU A 182 5.39 4.26 -8.44
CA LEU A 182 5.41 5.71 -8.41
C LEU A 182 4.26 6.24 -7.55
N ARG A 183 4.41 7.47 -7.08
CA ARG A 183 3.32 8.12 -6.32
C ARG A 183 2.05 8.17 -7.16
N ASN A 184 0.92 7.75 -6.60
CA ASN A 184 -0.40 7.67 -7.23
C ASN A 184 -0.56 6.62 -8.34
N MET A 185 0.48 5.89 -8.73
CA MET A 185 0.51 4.96 -9.88
C MET A 185 -0.63 3.93 -9.82
N VAL A 186 -0.80 3.23 -8.70
CA VAL A 186 -1.84 2.18 -8.57
C VAL A 186 -3.24 2.78 -8.74
N ARG A 187 -3.50 3.95 -8.17
CA ARG A 187 -4.79 4.64 -8.30
C ARG A 187 -5.08 5.08 -9.74
N ALA A 188 -4.07 5.57 -10.45
CA ALA A 188 -4.19 5.97 -11.85
C ALA A 188 -4.46 4.75 -12.73
N ILE A 189 -3.73 3.63 -12.54
CA ILE A 189 -3.99 2.37 -13.24
C ILE A 189 -5.42 1.89 -12.99
N VAL A 190 -5.88 1.84 -11.74
CA VAL A 190 -7.25 1.42 -11.40
C VAL A 190 -8.28 2.32 -12.06
N GLY A 191 -8.08 3.65 -12.04
CA GLY A 191 -8.98 4.59 -12.71
C GLY A 191 -9.12 4.29 -14.21
N THR A 192 -8.01 4.09 -14.91
CA THR A 192 -7.99 3.73 -16.34
C THR A 192 -8.67 2.38 -16.59
N MET A 193 -8.40 1.37 -15.74
CA MET A 193 -9.06 0.05 -15.85
C MET A 193 -10.58 0.13 -15.67
N VAL A 194 -11.08 1.00 -14.78
CA VAL A 194 -12.51 1.23 -14.60
C VAL A 194 -13.13 1.91 -15.82
N GLU A 195 -12.44 2.86 -16.47
CA GLU A 195 -12.91 3.46 -17.74
C GLU A 195 -12.97 2.40 -18.85
N ILE A 196 -12.02 1.47 -18.90
CA ILE A 196 -12.04 0.32 -19.83
C ILE A 196 -13.20 -0.63 -19.51
N GLY A 197 -13.36 -1.01 -18.25
CA GLY A 197 -14.44 -1.90 -17.80
C GLY A 197 -15.83 -1.33 -18.02
N SER A 198 -15.97 0.00 -17.95
CA SER A 198 -17.22 0.70 -18.24
C SER A 198 -17.49 0.92 -19.75
N GLY A 199 -16.54 0.54 -20.61
CA GLY A 199 -16.64 0.68 -22.07
C GLY A 199 -16.37 2.08 -22.62
N LYS A 200 -15.84 3.01 -21.81
CA LYS A 200 -15.45 4.34 -22.28
C LYS A 200 -14.09 4.32 -23.01
N LEU A 201 -13.20 3.43 -22.60
CA LEU A 201 -11.92 3.17 -23.24
C LEU A 201 -11.86 1.71 -23.71
N LYS A 202 -10.99 1.44 -24.68
CA LYS A 202 -10.65 0.08 -25.10
C LYS A 202 -9.38 -0.37 -24.38
N PRO A 203 -9.15 -1.69 -24.18
CA PRO A 203 -7.87 -2.16 -23.63
C PRO A 203 -6.64 -1.59 -24.35
N ALA A 204 -6.70 -1.45 -25.68
CA ALA A 204 -5.61 -0.90 -26.48
C ALA A 204 -5.28 0.59 -26.19
N ASP A 205 -6.21 1.35 -25.61
CA ASP A 205 -5.99 2.77 -25.26
C ASP A 205 -5.10 2.94 -24.02
N LEU A 206 -4.71 1.84 -23.38
CA LEU A 206 -3.73 1.82 -22.30
C LEU A 206 -2.28 1.97 -22.79
N LYS A 207 -2.02 1.81 -24.09
CA LYS A 207 -0.70 1.88 -24.72
C LYS A 207 -0.14 3.30 -24.77
#